data_a954f3990dc7ab658001fb9a20bfda05
#
_entry.id   a954f3990dc7ab658001fb9a20bfda05
#
_cell.length_a   1.000
_cell.length_b   1.000
_cell.length_c   1.000
_cell.angle_alpha   90.00
_cell.angle_beta   90.00
_cell.angle_gamma   90.00
#
_symmetry.space_group_name_H-M   'P 1'
#
loop_
_entity.id
_entity.type
_entity.pdbx_description
1 polymer ?
#
loop_
_entity_poly.entity_id
_entity_poly.type
_entity_poly.pdbx_seq_one_letter_code
_entity_poly.pdbx_strand_id
1 'polypeptide(L)'
;MQQDYQQIWENLTLSNDFLFGKIMNDKKLCTEMIKRILPDIDIGKIKLIQSQKSSKSTFDTRGVRFDVYAKSDNKKIFDCEVQTSDKKDLPRRTRAYHIVMGLEALNKNILKKSGSYNDLPDVFVIFICTFDPFNQGRHIYSFYNTCNEDIK
;
A
#
# COMPACT_ATOMS: atom_id res chain seq x y z
N MET A 1 -6.38 -1.68 -38.17
CA MET A 1 -5.27 -1.05 -37.43
C MET A 1 -4.74 -2.05 -36.40
N GLN A 2 -3.69 -2.80 -36.75
CA GLN A 2 -2.94 -3.56 -35.75
C GLN A 2 -2.18 -2.53 -34.91
N GLN A 3 -2.58 -2.35 -33.66
CA GLN A 3 -1.74 -1.62 -32.69
C GLN A 3 -0.42 -2.39 -32.58
N ASP A 4 0.67 -1.68 -32.75
CA ASP A 4 2.00 -2.25 -32.58
C ASP A 4 2.23 -2.50 -31.07
N TYR A 5 1.81 -3.68 -30.63
CA TYR A 5 1.93 -4.12 -29.24
C TYR A 5 3.39 -4.08 -28.76
N GLN A 6 4.34 -4.28 -29.68
CA GLN A 6 5.76 -4.25 -29.36
C GLN A 6 6.20 -2.85 -28.92
N GLN A 7 5.75 -1.82 -29.62
CA GLN A 7 6.03 -0.42 -29.26
C GLN A 7 5.38 -0.01 -27.94
N ILE A 8 4.21 -0.57 -27.61
CA ILE A 8 3.55 -0.35 -26.30
C ILE A 8 4.38 -0.97 -25.18
N TRP A 9 4.88 -2.20 -25.35
CA TRP A 9 5.70 -2.89 -24.35
C TRP A 9 7.03 -2.18 -24.09
N GLU A 10 7.69 -1.69 -25.12
CA GLU A 10 8.98 -0.99 -25.03
C GLU A 10 8.87 0.35 -24.28
N ASN A 11 7.68 0.97 -24.25
CA ASN A 11 7.42 2.24 -23.57
C ASN A 11 6.79 2.09 -22.19
N LEU A 12 6.55 0.86 -21.71
CA LEU A 12 6.04 0.67 -20.36
C LEU A 12 7.08 1.04 -19.31
N THR A 13 6.68 1.86 -18.35
CA THR A 13 7.48 2.24 -17.19
C THR A 13 6.87 1.67 -15.92
N LEU A 14 7.60 1.74 -14.80
CA LEU A 14 7.09 1.35 -13.48
C LEU A 14 5.87 2.16 -13.02
N SER A 15 5.56 3.27 -13.68
CA SER A 15 4.34 4.03 -13.43
C SER A 15 3.08 3.38 -14.04
N ASN A 16 3.23 2.34 -14.86
CA ASN A 16 2.11 1.52 -15.33
C ASN A 16 1.73 0.50 -14.24
N ASP A 17 0.49 0.53 -13.77
CA ASP A 17 -0.02 -0.29 -12.66
C ASP A 17 0.10 -1.79 -12.93
N PHE A 18 -0.10 -2.24 -14.16
CA PHE A 18 0.05 -3.64 -14.55
C PHE A 18 1.51 -4.10 -14.46
N LEU A 19 2.44 -3.33 -15.04
CA LEU A 19 3.87 -3.64 -14.99
C LEU A 19 4.39 -3.58 -13.55
N PHE A 20 4.00 -2.57 -12.80
CA PHE A 20 4.32 -2.44 -11.38
C PHE A 20 3.87 -3.68 -10.59
N GLY A 21 2.61 -4.08 -10.72
CA GLY A 21 2.09 -5.27 -10.06
C GLY A 21 2.83 -6.55 -10.45
N LYS A 22 3.19 -6.70 -11.74
CA LYS A 22 3.96 -7.85 -12.23
C LYS A 22 5.36 -7.93 -11.62
N ILE A 23 6.08 -6.82 -11.59
CA ILE A 23 7.45 -6.76 -11.04
C ILE A 23 7.40 -6.96 -9.52
N MET A 24 6.46 -6.33 -8.83
CA MET A 24 6.35 -6.41 -7.38
C MET A 24 5.82 -7.76 -6.86
N ASN A 25 5.34 -8.66 -7.72
CA ASN A 25 5.08 -10.05 -7.35
C ASN A 25 6.36 -10.84 -7.03
N ASP A 26 7.53 -10.38 -7.49
CA ASP A 26 8.81 -10.89 -7.00
C ASP A 26 9.04 -10.43 -5.56
N LYS A 27 9.13 -11.41 -4.64
CA LYS A 27 9.28 -11.11 -3.21
C LYS A 27 10.57 -10.36 -2.87
N LYS A 28 11.65 -10.61 -3.62
CA LYS A 28 12.94 -9.93 -3.37
C LYS A 28 12.83 -8.46 -3.77
N LEU A 29 12.29 -8.18 -4.96
CA LEU A 29 12.10 -6.82 -5.45
C LEU A 29 11.12 -6.04 -4.57
N CYS A 30 9.99 -6.63 -4.22
CA CYS A 30 9.02 -6.01 -3.32
C CYS A 30 9.63 -5.71 -1.94
N THR A 31 10.35 -6.66 -1.36
CA THR A 31 11.05 -6.48 -0.08
C THR A 31 12.07 -5.33 -0.16
N GLU A 32 12.88 -5.31 -1.19
CA GLU A 32 13.93 -4.29 -1.37
C GLU A 32 13.32 -2.90 -1.55
N MET A 33 12.24 -2.78 -2.33
CA MET A 33 11.53 -1.52 -2.50
C MET A 33 10.98 -1.00 -1.16
N ILE A 34 10.27 -1.83 -0.42
CA ILE A 34 9.69 -1.44 0.88
C ILE A 34 10.79 -1.02 1.86
N LYS A 35 11.91 -1.75 1.93
CA LYS A 35 13.06 -1.41 2.77
C LYS A 35 13.64 -0.04 2.45
N ARG A 36 13.75 0.31 1.18
CA ARG A 36 14.26 1.61 0.75
C ARG A 36 13.33 2.76 1.09
N ILE A 37 12.01 2.51 1.05
CA ILE A 37 11.00 3.51 1.41
C ILE A 37 10.89 3.67 2.92
N LEU A 38 11.02 2.57 3.68
CA LEU A 38 10.88 2.51 5.13
C LEU A 38 12.16 1.98 5.79
N PRO A 39 13.29 2.72 5.74
CA PRO A 39 14.59 2.22 6.16
C PRO A 39 14.66 1.90 7.67
N ASP A 40 13.88 2.61 8.49
CA ASP A 40 13.88 2.47 9.94
C ASP A 40 12.85 1.44 10.45
N ILE A 41 12.11 0.80 9.55
CA ILE A 41 11.10 -0.19 9.90
C ILE A 41 11.63 -1.61 9.64
N ASP A 42 11.62 -2.45 10.68
CA ASP A 42 11.81 -3.87 10.47
C ASP A 42 10.59 -4.46 9.77
N ILE A 43 10.69 -4.65 8.47
CA ILE A 43 9.59 -5.16 7.64
C ILE A 43 9.37 -6.67 7.77
N GLY A 44 10.28 -7.39 8.42
CA GLY A 44 10.24 -8.86 8.49
C GLY A 44 10.41 -9.52 7.11
N LYS A 45 9.98 -10.77 7.01
CA LYS A 45 10.01 -11.54 5.75
C LYS A 45 8.65 -11.50 5.07
N ILE A 46 8.59 -11.01 3.85
CA ILE A 46 7.35 -10.99 3.07
C ILE A 46 6.88 -12.42 2.76
N LYS A 47 5.73 -12.79 3.25
CA LYS A 47 5.10 -14.12 3.09
C LYS A 47 4.12 -14.15 1.93
N LEU A 48 3.30 -13.10 1.79
CA LEU A 48 2.24 -13.01 0.80
C LEU A 48 2.38 -11.71 0.00
N ILE A 49 2.21 -11.81 -1.30
CA ILE A 49 2.00 -10.68 -2.21
C ILE A 49 0.76 -10.97 -3.05
N GLN A 50 -0.08 -9.98 -3.21
CA GLN A 50 -1.26 -10.02 -4.10
C GLN A 50 -1.32 -8.71 -4.88
N SER A 51 -1.11 -8.76 -6.18
CA SER A 51 -1.36 -7.61 -7.06
C SER A 51 -2.83 -7.53 -7.46
N GLN A 52 -3.32 -6.31 -7.67
CA GLN A 52 -4.70 -6.01 -8.07
C GLN A 52 -5.75 -6.61 -7.11
N LYS A 53 -5.41 -6.69 -5.81
CA LYS A 53 -6.31 -7.21 -4.79
C LYS A 53 -7.48 -6.26 -4.58
N SER A 54 -8.72 -6.74 -4.78
CA SER A 54 -9.93 -5.99 -4.47
C SER A 54 -10.41 -6.28 -3.05
N SER A 55 -10.82 -5.24 -2.33
CA SER A 55 -11.42 -5.34 -1.00
C SER A 55 -12.63 -4.42 -0.90
N LYS A 56 -13.69 -4.93 -0.28
CA LYS A 56 -14.91 -4.18 0.04
C LYS A 56 -15.26 -4.39 1.51
N SER A 57 -15.68 -3.34 2.18
CA SER A 57 -16.13 -3.44 3.57
C SER A 57 -17.54 -4.01 3.69
N THR A 58 -18.44 -3.67 2.75
CA THR A 58 -19.81 -4.18 2.64
C THR A 58 -20.24 -4.26 1.18
N PHE A 59 -21.40 -4.87 0.91
CA PHE A 59 -21.95 -5.01 -0.45
C PHE A 59 -22.19 -3.66 -1.15
N ASP A 60 -22.60 -2.64 -0.40
CA ASP A 60 -23.03 -1.33 -0.94
C ASP A 60 -21.93 -0.24 -0.88
N THR A 61 -20.72 -0.58 -0.39
CA THR A 61 -19.64 0.40 -0.32
C THR A 61 -18.71 0.34 -1.52
N ARG A 62 -18.15 1.51 -1.88
CA ARG A 62 -17.08 1.59 -2.86
C ARG A 62 -15.90 0.74 -2.41
N GLY A 63 -15.56 -0.29 -3.21
CA GLY A 63 -14.39 -1.11 -2.95
C GLY A 63 -13.09 -0.34 -3.18
N VAL A 64 -12.04 -0.80 -2.52
CA VAL A 64 -10.66 -0.40 -2.78
C VAL A 64 -9.99 -1.53 -3.56
N ARG A 65 -9.22 -1.18 -4.59
CA ARG A 65 -8.34 -2.09 -5.29
C ARG A 65 -6.91 -1.68 -4.97
N PHE A 66 -6.18 -2.59 -4.37
CA PHE A 66 -4.78 -2.43 -4.02
C PHE A 66 -3.91 -2.83 -5.21
N ASP A 67 -2.95 -2.00 -5.61
CA ASP A 67 -2.04 -2.35 -6.70
C ASP A 67 -1.09 -3.47 -6.27
N VAL A 68 -0.46 -3.33 -5.13
CA VAL A 68 0.41 -4.36 -4.53
C VAL A 68 0.16 -4.45 -3.03
N TYR A 69 -0.53 -5.50 -2.63
CA TYR A 69 -0.80 -5.81 -1.22
C TYR A 69 0.18 -6.88 -0.73
N ALA A 70 0.95 -6.60 0.32
CA ALA A 70 1.93 -7.52 0.86
C ALA A 70 1.77 -7.73 2.37
N LYS A 71 2.08 -8.94 2.85
CA LYS A 71 2.10 -9.28 4.28
C LYS A 71 3.42 -9.88 4.68
N SER A 72 3.92 -9.50 5.85
CA SER A 72 5.11 -10.07 6.46
C SER A 72 4.80 -11.04 7.59
N ASP A 73 5.84 -11.75 8.05
CA ASP A 73 5.76 -12.67 9.18
C ASP A 73 5.74 -11.98 10.55
N ASN A 74 6.12 -10.72 10.63
CA ASN A 74 6.14 -9.93 11.86
C ASN A 74 4.89 -9.01 12.00
N LYS A 75 3.72 -9.50 11.57
CA LYS A 75 2.41 -8.81 11.68
C LYS A 75 2.37 -7.44 10.99
N LYS A 76 3.04 -7.24 9.86
CA LYS A 76 2.95 -6.00 9.08
C LYS A 76 2.24 -6.23 7.75
N ILE A 77 1.45 -5.25 7.34
CA ILE A 77 0.73 -5.24 6.08
C ILE A 77 1.13 -3.97 5.33
N PHE A 78 1.48 -4.14 4.07
CA PHE A 78 1.88 -3.06 3.17
C PHE A 78 0.94 -3.01 1.99
N ASP A 79 0.56 -1.81 1.61
CA ASP A 79 -0.08 -1.50 0.35
C ASP A 79 0.79 -0.50 -0.39
N CYS A 80 1.16 -0.84 -1.62
CA CYS A 80 2.00 0.00 -2.47
C CYS A 80 1.23 0.34 -3.74
N GLU A 81 0.99 1.63 -3.93
CA GLU A 81 0.20 2.21 -5.01
C GLU A 81 1.07 3.09 -5.90
N VAL A 82 0.86 3.03 -7.21
CA VAL A 82 1.46 3.99 -8.16
C VAL A 82 0.44 5.04 -8.55
N GLN A 83 0.80 6.32 -8.38
CA GLN A 83 -0.08 7.43 -8.68
C GLN A 83 0.56 8.36 -9.72
N THR A 84 -0.05 8.43 -10.90
CA THR A 84 0.46 9.22 -12.05
C THR A 84 -0.28 10.53 -12.26
N SER A 85 -1.38 10.76 -11.55
CA SER A 85 -2.18 11.98 -11.65
C SER A 85 -2.54 12.53 -10.29
N ASP A 86 -2.41 13.84 -10.11
CA ASP A 86 -2.72 14.54 -8.87
C ASP A 86 -4.22 14.88 -8.79
N LYS A 87 -4.95 14.11 -8.00
CA LYS A 87 -6.39 14.32 -7.72
C LYS A 87 -6.64 15.17 -6.48
N LYS A 88 -5.59 15.68 -5.83
CA LYS A 88 -5.66 16.47 -4.58
C LYS A 88 -6.39 15.78 -3.43
N ASP A 89 -6.45 14.44 -3.43
CA ASP A 89 -7.20 13.64 -2.46
C ASP A 89 -6.34 12.64 -1.66
N LEU A 90 -5.03 12.59 -1.90
CA LEU A 90 -4.12 11.58 -1.31
C LEU A 90 -4.25 11.44 0.20
N PRO A 91 -4.29 12.50 1.04
CA PRO A 91 -4.43 12.33 2.49
C PRO A 91 -5.73 11.64 2.90
N ARG A 92 -6.82 11.87 2.15
CA ARG A 92 -8.11 11.21 2.39
C ARG A 92 -8.10 9.78 1.89
N ARG A 93 -7.51 9.53 0.72
CA ARG A 93 -7.35 8.18 0.16
C ARG A 93 -6.49 7.31 1.05
N THR A 94 -5.35 7.80 1.52
CA THR A 94 -4.48 7.08 2.46
C THR A 94 -5.26 6.63 3.68
N ARG A 95 -6.06 7.52 4.29
CA ARG A 95 -6.91 7.17 5.42
C ARG A 95 -7.97 6.12 5.07
N ALA A 96 -8.60 6.22 3.90
CA ALA A 96 -9.60 5.24 3.44
C ALA A 96 -8.97 3.85 3.25
N TYR A 97 -7.78 3.78 2.70
CA TYR A 97 -7.02 2.53 2.53
C TYR A 97 -6.66 1.91 3.88
N HIS A 98 -6.18 2.71 4.84
CA HIS A 98 -5.92 2.25 6.21
C HIS A 98 -7.18 1.65 6.87
N ILE A 99 -8.33 2.31 6.73
CA ILE A 99 -9.61 1.82 7.28
C ILE A 99 -9.96 0.46 6.69
N VAL A 100 -9.89 0.30 5.37
CA VAL A 100 -10.23 -0.97 4.70
C VAL A 100 -9.29 -2.08 5.12
N MET A 101 -7.98 -1.82 5.16
CA MET A 101 -6.98 -2.81 5.58
C MET A 101 -7.14 -3.18 7.06
N GLY A 102 -7.42 -2.18 7.91
CA GLY A 102 -7.71 -2.39 9.34
C GLY A 102 -8.95 -3.25 9.56
N LEU A 103 -10.04 -2.99 8.83
CA LEU A 103 -11.27 -3.79 8.89
C LEU A 103 -11.03 -5.23 8.44
N GLU A 104 -10.25 -5.45 7.38
CA GLU A 104 -9.89 -6.81 6.97
C GLU A 104 -9.11 -7.56 8.05
N ALA A 105 -8.21 -6.87 8.73
CA ALA A 105 -7.42 -7.44 9.82
C ALA A 105 -8.31 -7.76 11.04
N LEU A 106 -9.21 -6.84 11.41
CA LEU A 106 -10.21 -7.03 12.47
C LEU A 106 -11.11 -8.24 12.20
N ASN A 107 -11.68 -8.33 11.01
CA ASN A 107 -12.59 -9.41 10.63
C ASN A 107 -11.92 -10.79 10.66
N LYS A 108 -10.62 -10.87 10.38
CA LYS A 108 -9.88 -12.13 10.35
C LYS A 108 -9.39 -12.59 11.74
N ASN A 109 -9.03 -11.66 12.62
CA ASN A 109 -8.27 -11.98 13.83
C ASN A 109 -8.97 -11.61 15.14
N ILE A 110 -9.76 -10.55 15.21
CA ILE A 110 -10.22 -9.98 16.49
C ILE A 110 -11.70 -10.25 16.79
N LEU A 111 -12.55 -10.37 15.77
CA LEU A 111 -13.96 -10.70 15.95
C LEU A 111 -14.21 -12.16 16.35
N LYS A 112 -13.18 -12.99 16.41
CA LYS A 112 -13.23 -14.23 17.20
C LYS A 112 -13.23 -13.78 18.66
N LYS A 113 -14.21 -14.24 19.43
CA LYS A 113 -14.53 -13.88 20.84
C LYS A 113 -13.39 -13.78 21.86
N SER A 114 -12.11 -13.99 21.48
CA SER A 114 -10.93 -13.99 22.34
C SER A 114 -9.73 -13.19 21.79
N GLY A 115 -9.89 -12.41 20.73
CA GLY A 115 -8.78 -11.66 20.14
C GLY A 115 -8.48 -10.36 20.88
N SER A 116 -7.20 -10.00 20.98
CA SER A 116 -6.74 -8.74 21.55
C SER A 116 -6.51 -7.70 20.44
N TYR A 117 -6.77 -6.42 20.72
CA TYR A 117 -6.35 -5.32 19.84
C TYR A 117 -4.83 -5.26 19.64
N ASN A 118 -4.05 -5.80 20.58
CA ASN A 118 -2.58 -5.95 20.46
C ASN A 118 -2.17 -6.96 19.36
N ASP A 119 -3.12 -7.72 18.83
CA ASP A 119 -2.89 -8.64 17.72
C ASP A 119 -3.15 -8.01 16.35
N LEU A 120 -3.59 -6.75 16.31
CA LEU A 120 -3.71 -6.01 15.06
C LEU A 120 -2.34 -5.86 14.40
N PRO A 121 -2.26 -6.07 13.09
CA PRO A 121 -1.04 -5.79 12.35
C PRO A 121 -0.81 -4.30 12.19
N ASP A 122 0.45 -3.90 12.12
CA ASP A 122 0.83 -2.58 11.63
C ASP A 122 0.48 -2.47 10.15
N VAL A 123 -0.11 -1.36 9.76
CA VAL A 123 -0.55 -1.12 8.38
C VAL A 123 0.21 0.06 7.78
N PHE A 124 0.80 -0.17 6.63
CA PHE A 124 1.53 0.85 5.86
C PHE A 124 0.88 1.03 4.50
N VAL A 125 0.51 2.26 4.17
CA VAL A 125 -0.01 2.63 2.85
C VAL A 125 1.00 3.55 2.18
N ILE A 126 1.55 3.11 1.06
CA ILE A 126 2.65 3.76 0.34
C ILE A 126 2.14 4.19 -1.03
N PHE A 127 2.10 5.50 -1.29
CA PHE A 127 1.83 6.06 -2.61
C PHE A 127 3.13 6.49 -3.27
N ILE A 128 3.47 5.88 -4.39
CA ILE A 128 4.61 6.24 -5.25
C ILE A 128 4.07 7.19 -6.32
N CYS A 129 4.34 8.49 -6.16
CA CYS A 129 3.82 9.54 -7.03
C CYS A 129 4.86 9.95 -8.07
N THR A 130 4.44 10.14 -9.33
CA THR A 130 5.28 10.73 -10.39
C THR A 130 5.31 12.26 -10.33
N PHE A 131 4.71 12.86 -9.31
CA PHE A 131 4.58 14.30 -9.09
C PHE A 131 4.75 14.61 -7.59
N ASP A 132 5.01 15.86 -7.24
CA ASP A 132 5.00 16.32 -5.85
C ASP A 132 3.57 16.68 -5.40
N PRO A 133 2.91 15.85 -4.57
CA PRO A 133 1.50 16.04 -4.22
C PRO A 133 1.24 17.29 -3.36
N PHE A 134 2.29 17.86 -2.74
CA PHE A 134 2.15 19.01 -1.82
C PHE A 134 2.92 20.24 -2.28
N ASN A 135 3.63 20.17 -3.41
CA ASN A 135 4.44 21.27 -3.98
C ASN A 135 5.46 21.87 -2.99
N GLN A 136 6.08 21.02 -2.15
CA GLN A 136 7.08 21.42 -1.17
C GLN A 136 8.51 21.02 -1.56
N GLY A 137 8.70 20.44 -2.75
CA GLY A 137 9.99 19.99 -3.26
C GLY A 137 10.59 18.82 -2.47
N ARG A 138 9.79 18.04 -1.77
CA ARG A 138 10.26 16.89 -0.99
C ARG A 138 10.03 15.59 -1.75
N HIS A 139 10.94 14.64 -1.57
CA HIS A 139 10.82 13.31 -2.17
C HIS A 139 9.97 12.35 -1.34
N ILE A 140 9.78 12.62 -0.04
CA ILE A 140 9.00 11.77 0.88
C ILE A 140 8.16 12.65 1.80
N TYR A 141 6.91 12.24 1.98
CA TYR A 141 5.97 12.78 2.97
C TYR A 141 5.41 11.63 3.79
N SER A 142 5.57 11.69 5.11
CA SER A 142 5.10 10.67 6.03
C SER A 142 3.93 11.18 6.87
N PHE A 143 2.90 10.36 7.03
CA PHE A 143 1.71 10.64 7.82
C PHE A 143 1.51 9.54 8.84
N TYR A 144 1.37 9.89 10.10
CA TYR A 144 1.12 8.96 11.20
C TYR A 144 0.36 9.67 12.31
N ASN A 145 -0.34 8.88 13.13
CA ASN A 145 -0.96 9.40 14.32
C ASN A 145 0.11 9.65 15.39
N THR A 146 0.13 10.84 15.94
CA THR A 146 1.01 11.22 17.05
C THR A 146 0.20 11.68 18.25
N CYS A 147 0.71 11.46 19.44
CA CYS A 147 0.28 12.20 20.62
C CYS A 147 1.06 13.51 20.65
N ASN A 148 0.37 14.63 20.82
CA ASN A 148 1.01 15.95 20.88
C ASN A 148 1.64 16.23 22.24
N GLU A 149 1.23 15.48 23.26
CA GLU A 149 1.78 15.56 24.61
C GLU A 149 3.01 14.67 24.71
N ASP A 150 4.07 15.16 25.38
CA ASP A 150 5.25 14.37 25.69
C ASP A 150 4.89 13.27 26.70
N ILE A 151 4.63 12.07 26.21
CA ILE A 151 4.51 10.88 27.05
C ILE A 151 5.92 10.42 27.39
N LYS A 152 6.32 10.65 28.65
CA LYS A 152 7.57 10.14 29.22
C LYS A 152 7.46 8.67 29.60
#